data_50209687e585dcef42990fefa57c544f
#
_entry.id   50209687e585dcef42990fefa57c544f
#
_cell.length_a   1.000
_cell.length_b   1.000
_cell.length_c   1.000
_cell.angle_alpha   90.00
_cell.angle_beta   90.00
_cell.angle_gamma   90.00
#
_symmetry.space_group_name_H-M   'P 1'
#
loop_
_entity.id
_entity.type
_entity.pdbx_description
1 polymer ?
#
loop_
_entity_poly.entity_id
_entity_poly.type
_entity_poly.pdbx_seq_one_letter_code
_entity_poly.pdbx_strand_id
1 'polypeptide(L)'
;TMGGVFIAAGTFFGFLIAHINFWTIGQGFKVEIDYIVPEVLSLLLFGTLMASVGFIDDFLKVQQGRNLGLNAKNKIILQIIVASIISYYFYTWDLSTTLYLFSGFGVDIGIAKWFIIVLFIVGFTNAVNLTDGLDGLVAGTSTVSFGGVLVMTFWIFRHQNYYTNFMNDAFLSLDLSILVSSIAGSCLGFLWWNTNPAKIIMGDVAVSYTHLRAH
;
A
#
# COMPACT_ATOMS: atom_id res chain seq x y z
N THR A 1 2.79 -6.40 -18.22
CA THR A 1 3.36 -5.11 -17.77
C THR A 1 2.42 -4.27 -16.91
N MET A 2 1.18 -4.64 -16.68
CA MET A 2 0.21 -3.87 -15.87
C MET A 2 -0.34 -4.67 -14.68
N GLY A 3 0.42 -5.63 -14.18
CA GLY A 3 0.01 -6.51 -13.10
C GLY A 3 -0.32 -5.79 -11.80
N GLY A 4 0.37 -4.68 -11.51
CA GLY A 4 0.09 -3.84 -10.34
C GLY A 4 -1.34 -3.29 -10.27
N VAL A 5 -2.02 -3.12 -11.41
CA VAL A 5 -3.42 -2.69 -11.47
C VAL A 5 -4.35 -3.71 -10.81
N PHE A 6 -4.06 -5.00 -11.00
CA PHE A 6 -4.86 -6.07 -10.38
C PHE A 6 -4.71 -6.09 -8.86
N ILE A 7 -3.49 -5.81 -8.36
CA ILE A 7 -3.25 -5.71 -6.91
C ILE A 7 -4.00 -4.50 -6.35
N ALA A 8 -3.88 -3.33 -7.00
CA ALA A 8 -4.57 -2.11 -6.56
C ALA A 8 -6.09 -2.28 -6.58
N ALA A 9 -6.64 -2.83 -7.67
CA ALA A 9 -8.08 -3.10 -7.78
C ALA A 9 -8.54 -4.14 -6.75
N GLY A 10 -7.80 -5.25 -6.58
CA GLY A 10 -8.10 -6.27 -5.59
C GLY A 10 -8.09 -5.71 -4.17
N THR A 11 -7.13 -4.86 -3.84
CA THR A 11 -7.07 -4.17 -2.53
C THR A 11 -8.28 -3.26 -2.34
N PHE A 12 -8.59 -2.42 -3.33
CA PHE A 12 -9.69 -1.47 -3.26
C PHE A 12 -11.04 -2.18 -3.10
N PHE A 13 -11.34 -3.13 -3.97
CA PHE A 13 -12.60 -3.86 -3.90
C PHE A 13 -12.66 -4.78 -2.68
N GLY A 14 -11.56 -5.46 -2.31
CA GLY A 14 -11.50 -6.31 -1.13
C GLY A 14 -11.79 -5.52 0.15
N PHE A 15 -11.22 -4.33 0.29
CA PHE A 15 -11.49 -3.45 1.42
C PHE A 15 -12.95 -2.99 1.45
N LEU A 16 -13.51 -2.52 0.34
CA LEU A 16 -14.90 -2.06 0.30
C LEU A 16 -15.91 -3.18 0.54
N ILE A 17 -15.69 -4.36 -0.05
CA ILE A 17 -16.59 -5.51 0.10
C ILE A 17 -16.60 -5.99 1.55
N ALA A 18 -15.46 -5.93 2.25
CA ALA A 18 -15.37 -6.34 3.66
C ALA A 18 -16.23 -5.46 4.60
N HIS A 19 -16.57 -4.22 4.19
CA HIS A 19 -17.44 -3.34 4.96
C HIS A 19 -18.93 -3.48 4.59
N ILE A 20 -19.27 -4.39 3.69
CA ILE A 20 -20.66 -4.67 3.30
C ILE A 20 -21.16 -5.88 4.08
N ASN A 21 -22.08 -5.65 5.02
CA ASN A 21 -22.73 -6.73 5.77
C ASN A 21 -24.03 -7.15 5.08
N PHE A 22 -24.12 -8.46 4.85
CA PHE A 22 -25.32 -9.09 4.34
C PHE A 22 -26.02 -9.85 5.46
N TRP A 23 -27.15 -9.36 5.92
CA TRP A 23 -27.97 -10.03 6.93
C TRP A 23 -29.19 -10.67 6.26
N THR A 24 -29.36 -11.98 6.45
CA THR A 24 -30.59 -12.69 6.15
C THR A 24 -31.37 -12.93 7.46
N ILE A 25 -32.13 -11.95 7.90
CA ILE A 25 -33.04 -12.12 9.03
C ILE A 25 -34.42 -12.38 8.43
N GLY A 26 -34.95 -13.56 8.62
CA GLY A 26 -36.32 -14.10 8.42
C GLY A 26 -37.37 -13.40 7.57
N GLN A 27 -37.21 -12.15 7.17
CA GLN A 27 -38.15 -11.34 6.43
C GLN A 27 -37.57 -10.41 5.34
N GLY A 28 -36.32 -10.64 4.91
CA GLY A 28 -35.74 -9.85 3.82
C GLY A 28 -34.23 -9.82 3.80
N PHE A 29 -33.72 -9.44 2.65
CA PHE A 29 -32.31 -9.20 2.42
C PHE A 29 -31.99 -7.76 2.83
N LYS A 30 -31.17 -7.56 3.87
CA LYS A 30 -30.73 -6.24 4.31
C LYS A 30 -29.24 -6.09 4.03
N VAL A 31 -28.88 -5.01 3.37
CA VAL A 31 -27.50 -4.61 3.13
C VAL A 31 -27.19 -3.42 4.03
N GLU A 32 -26.20 -3.56 4.88
CA GLU A 32 -25.68 -2.47 5.71
C GLU A 32 -24.22 -2.23 5.36
N ILE A 33 -23.83 -0.95 5.28
CA ILE A 33 -22.42 -0.57 5.10
C ILE A 33 -21.91 -0.12 6.47
N ASP A 34 -20.86 -0.80 6.95
CA ASP A 34 -20.20 -0.42 8.19
C ASP A 34 -19.51 0.94 8.06
N TYR A 35 -19.39 1.64 9.18
CA TYR A 35 -18.61 2.87 9.25
C TYR A 35 -17.15 2.58 8.95
N ILE A 36 -16.59 3.33 8.01
CA ILE A 36 -15.17 3.26 7.64
C ILE A 36 -14.46 4.41 8.33
N VAL A 37 -13.39 4.09 9.07
CA VAL A 37 -12.58 5.09 9.75
C VAL A 37 -11.86 5.96 8.72
N PRO A 38 -12.00 7.30 8.76
CA PRO A 38 -11.46 8.21 7.75
C PRO A 38 -9.94 8.07 7.55
N GLU A 39 -9.23 7.71 8.62
CA GLU A 39 -7.79 7.49 8.62
C GLU A 39 -7.39 6.35 7.69
N VAL A 40 -8.10 5.22 7.79
CA VAL A 40 -7.83 4.05 6.98
C VAL A 40 -8.28 4.27 5.53
N LEU A 41 -9.42 4.95 5.35
CA LEU A 41 -9.86 5.36 4.02
C LEU A 41 -8.83 6.26 3.35
N SER A 42 -8.21 7.18 4.11
CA SER A 42 -7.14 8.04 3.58
C SER A 42 -5.91 7.24 3.17
N LEU A 43 -5.52 6.21 3.94
CA LEU A 43 -4.41 5.31 3.57
C LEU A 43 -4.71 4.56 2.26
N LEU A 44 -5.94 4.06 2.09
CA LEU A 44 -6.37 3.43 0.84
C LEU A 44 -6.29 4.40 -0.34
N LEU A 45 -6.79 5.63 -0.18
CA LEU A 45 -6.74 6.66 -1.22
C LEU A 45 -5.30 7.04 -1.56
N PHE A 46 -4.43 7.20 -0.58
CA PHE A 46 -3.02 7.51 -0.81
C PHE A 46 -2.27 6.36 -1.48
N GLY A 47 -2.58 5.12 -1.12
CA GLY A 47 -2.05 3.95 -1.82
C GLY A 47 -2.48 3.93 -3.30
N THR A 48 -3.74 4.24 -3.59
CA THR A 48 -4.24 4.33 -4.97
C THR A 48 -3.63 5.50 -5.74
N LEU A 49 -3.38 6.65 -5.10
CA LEU A 49 -2.67 7.77 -5.70
C LEU A 49 -1.21 7.40 -6.07
N MET A 50 -0.49 6.73 -5.18
CA MET A 50 0.87 6.25 -5.49
C MET A 50 0.84 5.19 -6.60
N ALA A 51 -0.13 4.27 -6.59
CA ALA A 51 -0.31 3.28 -7.65
C ALA A 51 -0.62 3.94 -9.02
N SER A 52 -1.34 5.07 -9.04
CA SER A 52 -1.63 5.81 -10.26
C SER A 52 -0.37 6.37 -10.94
N VAL A 53 0.64 6.74 -10.15
CA VAL A 53 1.95 7.17 -10.70
C VAL A 53 2.61 6.04 -11.46
N GLY A 54 2.63 4.82 -10.91
CA GLY A 54 3.14 3.63 -11.58
C GLY A 54 2.29 3.27 -12.81
N PHE A 55 0.96 3.39 -12.70
CA PHE A 55 0.06 3.14 -13.81
C PHE A 55 0.30 4.07 -15.00
N ILE A 56 0.50 5.37 -14.76
CA ILE A 56 0.80 6.35 -15.81
C ILE A 56 2.09 5.97 -16.53
N ASP A 57 3.12 5.56 -15.79
CA ASP A 57 4.40 5.14 -16.36
C ASP A 57 4.23 3.91 -17.24
N ASP A 58 3.55 2.88 -16.77
CA ASP A 58 3.29 1.65 -17.52
C ASP A 58 2.37 1.89 -18.74
N PHE A 59 1.36 2.75 -18.59
CA PHE A 59 0.45 3.11 -19.67
C PHE A 59 1.17 3.82 -20.82
N LEU A 60 2.07 4.76 -20.50
CA LEU A 60 2.88 5.46 -21.51
C LEU A 60 3.81 4.50 -22.26
N LYS A 61 4.38 3.51 -21.58
CA LYS A 61 5.18 2.45 -22.22
C LYS A 61 4.38 1.65 -23.26
N VAL A 62 3.16 1.25 -22.85
CA VAL A 62 2.29 0.47 -23.74
C VAL A 62 1.82 1.31 -24.94
N GLN A 63 1.43 2.56 -24.71
CA GLN A 63 0.91 3.44 -25.75
C GLN A 63 1.99 3.81 -26.79
N GLN A 64 3.22 4.03 -26.35
CA GLN A 64 4.31 4.43 -27.26
C GLN A 64 4.98 3.24 -27.95
N GLY A 65 4.64 2.01 -27.59
CA GLY A 65 5.27 0.80 -28.13
C GLY A 65 6.80 0.76 -27.92
N ARG A 66 7.29 1.54 -26.96
CA ARG A 66 8.71 1.65 -26.62
C ARG A 66 8.89 1.32 -25.14
N ASN A 67 10.05 0.76 -24.81
CA ASN A 67 10.42 0.46 -23.42
C ASN A 67 10.72 1.72 -22.58
N LEU A 68 10.49 2.92 -23.11
CA LEU A 68 10.71 4.20 -22.47
C LEU A 68 9.36 4.74 -21.96
N GLY A 69 9.10 4.57 -20.67
CA GLY A 69 8.01 5.22 -19.96
C GLY A 69 8.34 6.67 -19.58
N LEU A 70 7.90 7.09 -18.41
CA LEU A 70 8.28 8.39 -17.85
C LEU A 70 9.82 8.47 -17.70
N ASN A 71 10.39 9.63 -18.05
CA ASN A 71 11.79 9.87 -17.75
C ASN A 71 12.01 9.73 -16.23
N ALA A 72 13.11 9.07 -15.80
CA ALA A 72 13.38 8.81 -14.38
C ALA A 72 13.23 10.07 -13.50
N LYS A 73 13.65 11.23 -14.01
CA LYS A 73 13.47 12.52 -13.32
C LYS A 73 11.99 12.87 -13.12
N ASN A 74 11.17 12.73 -14.15
CA ASN A 74 9.74 13.06 -14.09
C ASN A 74 8.99 12.09 -13.16
N LYS A 75 9.36 10.82 -13.14
CA LYS A 75 8.82 9.82 -12.22
C LYS A 75 9.10 10.21 -10.77
N ILE A 76 10.35 10.52 -10.43
CA ILE A 76 10.73 10.93 -9.08
C ILE A 76 10.03 12.24 -8.68
N ILE A 77 9.95 13.23 -9.57
CA ILE A 77 9.24 14.48 -9.29
C ILE A 77 7.76 14.21 -8.97
N LEU A 78 7.09 13.39 -9.77
CA LEU A 78 5.69 13.05 -9.55
C LEU A 78 5.49 12.30 -8.22
N GLN A 79 6.38 11.36 -7.90
CA GLN A 79 6.37 10.66 -6.60
C GLN A 79 6.56 11.64 -5.43
N ILE A 80 7.49 12.61 -5.53
CA ILE A 80 7.72 13.62 -4.50
C ILE A 80 6.47 14.49 -4.32
N ILE A 81 5.81 14.91 -5.41
CA ILE A 81 4.58 15.71 -5.33
C ILE A 81 3.50 14.94 -4.58
N VAL A 82 3.22 13.70 -4.97
CA VAL A 82 2.20 12.87 -4.31
C VAL A 82 2.58 12.58 -2.87
N ALA A 83 3.84 12.21 -2.59
CA ALA A 83 4.32 11.97 -1.24
C ALA A 83 4.23 13.23 -0.36
N SER A 84 4.45 14.43 -0.94
CA SER A 84 4.32 15.70 -0.22
C SER A 84 2.88 15.99 0.19
N ILE A 85 1.91 15.70 -0.69
CA ILE A 85 0.48 15.84 -0.39
C ILE A 85 0.08 14.88 0.75
N ILE A 86 0.52 13.62 0.66
CA ILE A 86 0.27 12.60 1.69
C ILE A 86 0.88 13.02 3.03
N SER A 87 2.15 13.45 3.00
CA SER A 87 2.86 13.87 4.21
C SER A 87 2.24 15.11 4.85
N TYR A 88 1.79 16.07 4.04
CA TYR A 88 1.09 17.26 4.53
C TYR A 88 -0.22 16.89 5.23
N TYR A 89 -1.00 15.98 4.67
CA TYR A 89 -2.22 15.49 5.28
C TYR A 89 -1.95 14.85 6.65
N PHE A 90 -0.95 13.97 6.75
CA PHE A 90 -0.57 13.37 8.03
C PHE A 90 0.03 14.36 9.02
N TYR A 91 0.68 15.43 8.54
CA TYR A 91 1.17 16.50 9.40
C TYR A 91 0.04 17.30 10.04
N THR A 92 -1.06 17.57 9.32
CA THR A 92 -2.22 18.30 9.84
C THR A 92 -3.06 17.48 10.82
N TRP A 93 -2.85 16.18 10.89
CA TRP A 93 -3.62 15.25 11.73
C TRP A 93 -3.05 15.09 13.15
N ASP A 94 -2.39 16.08 13.67
CA ASP A 94 -1.89 16.14 15.08
C ASP A 94 -1.15 14.87 15.56
N LEU A 95 -0.53 14.15 14.63
CA LEU A 95 0.36 13.05 14.97
C LEU A 95 1.56 13.63 15.72
N SER A 96 1.82 13.15 16.93
CA SER A 96 2.99 13.53 17.72
C SER A 96 4.24 13.67 16.86
N THR A 97 4.91 14.82 16.94
CA THR A 97 6.20 15.08 16.26
C THR A 97 7.36 14.42 16.97
N THR A 98 7.11 13.79 18.12
CA THR A 98 8.11 13.13 18.93
C THR A 98 8.45 11.75 18.38
N LEU A 99 9.71 11.56 18.02
CA LEU A 99 10.29 10.27 17.64
C LEU A 99 10.87 9.59 18.88
N TYR A 100 10.30 8.46 19.28
CA TYR A 100 10.83 7.65 20.37
C TYR A 100 11.87 6.68 19.82
N LEU A 101 13.17 6.94 20.07
CA LEU A 101 14.27 6.11 19.59
C LEU A 101 14.53 4.93 20.53
N PHE A 102 14.38 5.15 21.85
CA PHE A 102 14.54 4.15 22.89
C PHE A 102 13.53 4.42 24.01
N SER A 103 13.34 3.44 24.91
CA SER A 103 12.42 3.57 26.05
C SER A 103 12.70 4.85 26.85
N GLY A 104 11.81 5.83 26.76
CA GLY A 104 11.88 7.09 27.50
C GLY A 104 12.65 8.23 26.85
N PHE A 105 13.35 8.03 25.71
CA PHE A 105 14.03 9.11 24.98
C PHE A 105 13.28 9.49 23.72
N GLY A 106 12.47 10.56 23.81
CA GLY A 106 11.76 11.14 22.68
C GLY A 106 12.43 12.42 22.21
N VAL A 107 12.66 12.54 20.91
CA VAL A 107 13.16 13.76 20.27
C VAL A 107 12.04 14.35 19.44
N ASP A 108 11.69 15.61 19.74
CA ASP A 108 10.76 16.36 18.90
C ASP A 108 11.48 16.81 17.63
N ILE A 109 11.06 16.25 16.49
CA ILE A 109 11.65 16.54 15.18
C ILE A 109 10.88 17.62 14.40
N GLY A 110 9.77 18.13 14.95
CA GLY A 110 8.98 19.20 14.35
C GLY A 110 8.74 19.01 12.85
N ILE A 111 9.04 20.02 12.05
CA ILE A 111 8.84 20.02 10.58
C ILE A 111 9.69 18.97 9.85
N ALA A 112 10.80 18.51 10.45
CA ALA A 112 11.62 17.45 9.83
C ALA A 112 10.84 16.15 9.64
N LYS A 113 9.79 15.88 10.44
CA LYS A 113 8.88 14.76 10.25
C LYS A 113 8.29 14.72 8.84
N TRP A 114 7.88 15.88 8.32
CA TRP A 114 7.34 15.97 6.96
C TRP A 114 8.34 15.48 5.90
N PHE A 115 9.58 15.95 5.98
CA PHE A 115 10.65 15.52 5.06
C PHE A 115 10.98 14.03 5.19
N ILE A 116 10.98 13.51 6.42
CA ILE A 116 11.24 12.10 6.70
C ILE A 116 10.14 11.23 6.06
N ILE A 117 8.87 11.59 6.21
CA ILE A 117 7.75 10.84 5.61
C ILE A 117 7.86 10.84 4.08
N VAL A 118 8.14 12.01 3.46
CA VAL A 118 8.36 12.09 2.00
C VAL A 118 9.49 11.18 1.57
N LEU A 119 10.63 11.24 2.27
CA LEU A 119 11.79 10.40 1.97
C LEU A 119 11.47 8.92 2.08
N PHE A 120 10.74 8.51 3.12
CA PHE A 120 10.30 7.12 3.30
C PHE A 120 9.38 6.68 2.17
N ILE A 121 8.34 7.43 1.85
CA ILE A 121 7.39 7.06 0.80
C ILE A 121 8.11 6.90 -0.54
N VAL A 122 8.91 7.89 -0.95
CA VAL A 122 9.65 7.85 -2.23
C VAL A 122 10.70 6.74 -2.21
N GLY A 123 11.45 6.62 -1.11
CA GLY A 123 12.49 5.61 -0.96
C GLY A 123 11.95 4.19 -1.02
N PHE A 124 10.90 3.89 -0.26
CA PHE A 124 10.28 2.56 -0.27
C PHE A 124 9.62 2.24 -1.61
N THR A 125 8.93 3.21 -2.23
CA THR A 125 8.32 2.99 -3.56
C THR A 125 9.38 2.59 -4.59
N ASN A 126 10.52 3.28 -4.62
CA ASN A 126 11.59 2.95 -5.53
C ASN A 126 12.33 1.66 -5.15
N ALA A 127 12.51 1.38 -3.84
CA ALA A 127 13.12 0.14 -3.38
C ALA A 127 12.29 -1.08 -3.77
N VAL A 128 10.96 -1.04 -3.58
CA VAL A 128 10.05 -2.11 -4.01
C VAL A 128 10.11 -2.29 -5.52
N ASN A 129 10.14 -1.19 -6.28
CA ASN A 129 10.26 -1.21 -7.73
C ASN A 129 11.57 -1.86 -8.20
N LEU A 130 12.69 -1.57 -7.53
CA LEU A 130 13.99 -2.20 -7.82
C LEU A 130 14.02 -3.70 -7.46
N THR A 131 13.21 -4.10 -6.47
CA THR A 131 13.11 -5.51 -6.04
C THR A 131 12.33 -6.36 -7.05
N ASP A 132 11.48 -5.74 -7.91
CA ASP A 132 10.67 -6.43 -8.93
C ASP A 132 11.50 -6.93 -10.13
N GLY A 133 12.67 -7.48 -9.86
CA GLY A 133 13.58 -8.06 -10.87
C GLY A 133 13.45 -9.57 -11.05
N LEU A 134 12.73 -10.26 -10.18
CA LEU A 134 12.52 -11.71 -10.22
C LEU A 134 11.04 -12.05 -10.12
N ASP A 135 10.61 -13.00 -10.97
CA ASP A 135 9.23 -13.49 -10.98
C ASP A 135 8.78 -13.94 -9.59
N GLY A 136 7.68 -13.36 -9.08
CA GLY A 136 7.09 -13.69 -7.80
C GLY A 136 7.76 -13.07 -6.56
N LEU A 137 8.93 -12.45 -6.70
CA LEU A 137 9.68 -11.97 -5.52
C LEU A 137 8.92 -10.88 -4.77
N VAL A 138 8.50 -9.82 -5.46
CA VAL A 138 7.80 -8.69 -4.80
C VAL A 138 6.43 -9.13 -4.30
N ALA A 139 5.65 -9.85 -5.08
CA ALA A 139 4.34 -10.33 -4.65
C ALA A 139 4.44 -11.27 -3.44
N GLY A 140 5.44 -12.17 -3.45
CA GLY A 140 5.68 -13.11 -2.35
C GLY A 140 6.16 -12.41 -1.07
N THR A 141 7.16 -11.57 -1.16
CA THR A 141 7.68 -10.81 0.01
C THR A 141 6.64 -9.85 0.56
N SER A 142 5.86 -9.18 -0.30
CA SER A 142 4.76 -8.32 0.12
C SER A 142 3.67 -9.09 0.86
N THR A 143 3.28 -10.28 0.36
CA THR A 143 2.31 -11.14 1.04
C THR A 143 2.76 -11.48 2.46
N VAL A 144 4.02 -11.88 2.65
CA VAL A 144 4.56 -12.23 3.97
C VAL A 144 4.65 -10.99 4.87
N SER A 145 5.13 -9.86 4.35
CA SER A 145 5.28 -8.63 5.11
C SER A 145 3.92 -8.09 5.58
N PHE A 146 2.94 -7.99 4.69
CA PHE A 146 1.59 -7.55 5.05
C PHE A 146 0.87 -8.60 5.92
N GLY A 147 1.16 -9.90 5.75
CA GLY A 147 0.70 -10.94 6.66
C GLY A 147 1.20 -10.73 8.10
N GLY A 148 2.46 -10.35 8.27
CA GLY A 148 3.03 -9.99 9.58
C GLY A 148 2.33 -8.75 10.19
N VAL A 149 2.13 -7.70 9.40
CA VAL A 149 1.41 -6.49 9.85
C VAL A 149 -0.04 -6.82 10.20
N LEU A 150 -0.72 -7.69 9.44
CA LEU A 150 -2.08 -8.17 9.74
C LEU A 150 -2.15 -8.82 11.12
N VAL A 151 -1.22 -9.71 11.43
CA VAL A 151 -1.17 -10.35 12.76
C VAL A 151 -1.01 -9.30 13.85
N MET A 152 -0.15 -8.31 13.67
CA MET A 152 0.05 -7.23 14.65
C MET A 152 -1.20 -6.36 14.83
N THR A 153 -1.82 -5.90 13.74
CA THR A 153 -3.01 -5.02 13.81
C THR A 153 -4.21 -5.75 14.39
N PHE A 154 -4.40 -7.01 14.01
CA PHE A 154 -5.47 -7.85 14.56
C PHE A 154 -5.23 -8.19 16.03
N TRP A 155 -3.99 -8.40 16.46
CA TRP A 155 -3.65 -8.58 17.85
C TRP A 155 -3.99 -7.33 18.68
N ILE A 156 -3.65 -6.14 18.19
CA ILE A 156 -4.00 -4.86 18.85
C ILE A 156 -5.52 -4.73 18.98
N PHE A 157 -6.27 -5.04 17.93
CA PHE A 157 -7.73 -5.04 17.94
C PHE A 157 -8.30 -5.97 19.02
N ARG A 158 -7.74 -7.16 19.18
CA ARG A 158 -8.21 -8.14 20.18
C ARG A 158 -7.84 -7.78 21.63
N HIS A 159 -6.81 -6.98 21.83
CA HIS A 159 -6.24 -6.65 23.14
C HIS A 159 -6.29 -5.15 23.43
N GLN A 160 -7.36 -4.48 23.06
CA GLN A 160 -7.52 -3.02 23.17
C GLN A 160 -7.28 -2.48 24.59
N ASN A 161 -7.66 -3.21 25.61
CA ASN A 161 -7.46 -2.80 27.01
C ASN A 161 -6.00 -2.55 27.39
N TYR A 162 -5.05 -3.15 26.65
CA TYR A 162 -3.61 -2.96 26.86
C TYR A 162 -3.01 -1.87 25.97
N TYR A 163 -3.69 -1.52 24.86
CA TYR A 163 -3.16 -0.62 23.83
C TYR A 163 -3.92 0.71 23.72
N THR A 164 -4.72 1.07 24.73
CA THR A 164 -5.51 2.33 24.76
C THR A 164 -4.69 3.59 24.52
N ASN A 165 -3.40 3.57 24.88
CA ASN A 165 -2.50 4.70 24.68
C ASN A 165 -1.92 4.79 23.26
N PHE A 166 -2.04 3.73 22.44
CA PHE A 166 -1.49 3.69 21.08
C PHE A 166 -2.54 3.89 20.00
N MET A 167 -3.75 3.40 20.24
CA MET A 167 -4.89 3.52 19.34
C MET A 167 -6.14 3.76 20.19
N ASN A 168 -6.57 5.00 20.25
CA ASN A 168 -7.76 5.40 21.03
C ASN A 168 -9.06 4.81 20.45
N ASP A 169 -9.00 4.19 19.26
CA ASP A 169 -10.17 3.70 18.56
C ASP A 169 -9.99 2.23 18.13
N ALA A 170 -10.89 1.40 18.63
CA ALA A 170 -11.00 -0.01 18.30
C ALA A 170 -11.25 -0.23 16.80
N PHE A 171 -12.08 0.62 16.21
CA PHE A 171 -12.44 0.55 14.81
C PHE A 171 -11.22 0.83 13.91
N LEU A 172 -10.32 1.73 14.33
CA LEU A 172 -9.10 2.02 13.58
C LEU A 172 -8.23 0.76 13.38
N SER A 173 -8.03 -0.03 14.43
CA SER A 173 -7.20 -1.24 14.35
C SER A 173 -7.89 -2.36 13.57
N LEU A 174 -9.23 -2.45 13.61
CA LEU A 174 -10.00 -3.39 12.80
C LEU A 174 -9.92 -3.04 11.32
N ASP A 175 -10.27 -1.80 10.96
CA ASP A 175 -10.24 -1.34 9.57
C ASP A 175 -8.84 -1.43 8.96
N LEU A 176 -7.81 -1.11 9.76
CA LEU A 176 -6.42 -1.29 9.34
C LEU A 176 -6.11 -2.78 9.07
N SER A 177 -6.64 -3.70 9.89
CA SER A 177 -6.49 -5.14 9.67
C SER A 177 -7.19 -5.57 8.37
N ILE A 178 -8.37 -5.02 8.08
CA ILE A 178 -9.11 -5.27 6.84
C ILE A 178 -8.32 -4.74 5.63
N LEU A 179 -7.79 -3.53 5.71
CA LEU A 179 -6.97 -2.96 4.63
C LEU A 179 -5.74 -3.81 4.35
N VAL A 180 -4.98 -4.15 5.40
CA VAL A 180 -3.76 -4.94 5.28
C VAL A 180 -4.04 -6.35 4.77
N SER A 181 -5.14 -7.00 5.21
CA SER A 181 -5.55 -8.30 4.69
C SER A 181 -5.96 -8.24 3.21
N SER A 182 -6.59 -7.14 2.79
CA SER A 182 -6.96 -6.91 1.39
C SER A 182 -5.71 -6.76 0.50
N ILE A 183 -4.67 -6.07 0.99
CA ILE A 183 -3.38 -5.96 0.29
C ILE A 183 -2.71 -7.34 0.22
N ALA A 184 -2.58 -8.05 1.35
CA ALA A 184 -1.95 -9.36 1.41
C ALA A 184 -2.66 -10.38 0.50
N GLY A 185 -4.00 -10.40 0.54
CA GLY A 185 -4.83 -11.26 -0.30
C GLY A 185 -4.68 -10.95 -1.80
N SER A 186 -4.62 -9.67 -2.15
CA SER A 186 -4.40 -9.24 -3.55
C SER A 186 -3.01 -9.63 -4.05
N CYS A 187 -1.98 -9.46 -3.23
CA CYS A 187 -0.62 -9.91 -3.55
C CYS A 187 -0.55 -11.44 -3.69
N LEU A 188 -1.20 -12.19 -2.80
CA LEU A 188 -1.26 -13.66 -2.86
C LEU A 188 -1.99 -14.14 -4.12
N GLY A 189 -3.14 -13.54 -4.45
CA GLY A 189 -3.89 -13.86 -5.67
C GLY A 189 -3.08 -13.54 -6.93
N PHE A 190 -2.38 -12.41 -6.95
CA PHE A 190 -1.50 -12.04 -8.05
C PHE A 190 -0.29 -12.99 -8.17
N LEU A 191 0.27 -13.45 -7.05
CA LEU A 191 1.41 -14.36 -7.00
C LEU A 191 1.15 -15.64 -7.80
N TRP A 192 -0.08 -16.15 -7.84
CA TRP A 192 -0.45 -17.33 -8.62
C TRP A 192 -0.13 -17.19 -10.12
N TRP A 193 -0.24 -15.97 -10.65
CA TRP A 193 0.05 -15.68 -12.07
C TRP A 193 1.46 -15.14 -12.30
N ASN A 194 2.12 -14.70 -11.22
CA ASN A 194 3.45 -14.09 -11.27
C ASN A 194 4.58 -15.04 -10.85
N THR A 195 4.27 -16.28 -10.42
CA THR A 195 5.27 -17.33 -10.15
C THR A 195 5.96 -17.77 -11.43
N ASN A 196 7.23 -18.14 -11.32
CA ASN A 196 8.09 -18.55 -12.45
C ASN A 196 7.58 -19.85 -13.11
N PRO A 197 7.37 -19.87 -14.47
CA PRO A 197 7.51 -18.75 -15.40
C PRO A 197 6.30 -17.79 -15.29
N ALA A 198 6.55 -16.50 -15.05
CA ALA A 198 5.49 -15.53 -14.87
C ALA A 198 4.63 -15.37 -16.14
N LYS A 199 3.30 -15.54 -15.96
CA LYS A 199 2.32 -15.27 -17.03
C LYS A 199 1.94 -13.79 -17.08
N ILE A 200 1.99 -13.11 -15.94
CA ILE A 200 1.71 -11.68 -15.80
C ILE A 200 2.84 -11.06 -15.00
N ILE A 201 3.45 -10.00 -15.54
CA ILE A 201 4.55 -9.26 -14.91
C ILE A 201 3.96 -8.03 -14.22
N MET A 202 4.45 -7.72 -13.02
CA MET A 202 3.94 -6.63 -12.18
C MET A 202 4.09 -5.26 -12.85
N GLY A 203 5.20 -5.03 -13.56
CA GLY A 203 5.44 -3.81 -14.34
C GLY A 203 6.82 -3.19 -14.09
N ASP A 204 7.08 -2.15 -14.83
CA ASP A 204 8.12 -1.13 -14.72
C ASP A 204 9.61 -1.53 -14.73
N VAL A 205 10.08 -2.52 -13.98
CA VAL A 205 11.51 -2.87 -13.90
C VAL A 205 11.87 -4.13 -14.67
N ALA A 206 10.93 -5.04 -14.89
CA ALA A 206 11.20 -6.31 -15.55
C ALA A 206 11.72 -6.18 -16.99
N VAL A 207 11.39 -5.07 -17.68
CA VAL A 207 11.81 -4.83 -19.06
C VAL A 207 13.31 -4.51 -19.16
N SER A 208 13.90 -3.88 -18.15
CA SER A 208 15.35 -3.59 -18.16
C SER A 208 16.21 -4.84 -17.97
N TYR A 209 15.70 -5.88 -17.29
CA TYR A 209 16.43 -7.12 -17.07
C TYR A 209 16.28 -8.17 -18.17
N THR A 210 15.22 -8.11 -18.99
CA THR A 210 15.07 -9.01 -20.13
C THR A 210 16.15 -8.80 -21.20
N HIS A 211 16.70 -7.58 -21.30
CA HIS A 211 17.84 -7.32 -22.18
C HIS A 211 19.16 -7.94 -21.70
N LEU A 212 19.31 -8.23 -20.40
CA LEU A 212 20.49 -8.93 -19.85
C LEU A 212 20.40 -10.45 -20.00
N ARG A 213 19.23 -11.00 -20.31
CA ARG A 213 19.01 -12.44 -20.50
C ARG A 213 19.14 -12.91 -21.96
N ALA A 214 19.33 -11.98 -22.91
CA ALA A 214 19.46 -12.27 -24.36
C ALA A 214 20.92 -12.27 -24.87
N HIS A 215 21.91 -12.38 -23.95
CA HIS A 215 23.32 -12.58 -24.33
C HIS A 215 23.92 -13.75 -23.56
#